data_df3cd5650cac5e74e51d3d4ac9d9e63d
#
_entry.id   df3cd5650cac5e74e51d3d4ac9d9e63d
#
_cell.length_a   1.000
_cell.length_b   1.000
_cell.length_c   1.000
_cell.angle_alpha   90.00
_cell.angle_beta   90.00
_cell.angle_gamma   90.00
#
_symmetry.space_group_name_H-M   'P 1'
#
loop_
_entity.id
_entity.type
_entity.pdbx_description
1 polymer ?
#
loop_
_entity_poly.entity_id
_entity_poly.type
_entity_poly.pdbx_seq_one_letter_code
_entity_poly.pdbx_strand_id
1 'polypeptide(L)'
;MMRPADAEKQAEIFRVLSSAVRLRILAFLAGGEWTVGEIEQRLGLKQPALSQQLAELRQSGLVATRRHAKSVYYKLADERAGLLMAALAAIFGGGVARQALADAFNLSTPAQTGRRTGEAAVFAKAGHQLRQ
;
A
#
# COMPACT_ATOMS: atom_id res chain seq x y z
N MET A 1 -3.66 15.41 -18.31
CA MET A 1 -3.04 16.48 -17.52
C MET A 1 -3.73 16.64 -16.19
N MET A 2 -2.98 16.91 -15.16
CA MET A 2 -3.53 17.02 -13.81
C MET A 2 -4.07 18.43 -13.58
N ARG A 3 -5.29 18.51 -13.05
CA ARG A 3 -5.88 19.80 -12.71
C ARG A 3 -5.33 20.30 -11.38
N PRO A 4 -5.29 21.62 -11.15
CA PRO A 4 -4.78 22.13 -9.88
C PRO A 4 -5.47 21.55 -8.65
N ALA A 5 -6.79 21.39 -8.70
CA ALA A 5 -7.52 20.82 -7.56
C ALA A 5 -7.11 19.37 -7.29
N ASP A 6 -6.80 18.61 -8.33
CA ASP A 6 -6.35 17.24 -8.18
C ASP A 6 -4.95 17.21 -7.57
N ALA A 7 -4.10 18.13 -8.00
CA ALA A 7 -2.76 18.23 -7.47
C ALA A 7 -2.79 18.55 -5.96
N GLU A 8 -3.70 19.43 -5.55
CA GLU A 8 -3.83 19.77 -4.13
C GLU A 8 -4.26 18.58 -3.30
N LYS A 9 -5.23 17.81 -3.82
CA LYS A 9 -5.67 16.61 -3.12
C LYS A 9 -4.56 15.58 -3.00
N GLN A 10 -3.82 15.39 -4.08
CA GLN A 10 -2.72 14.44 -4.06
C GLN A 10 -1.60 14.90 -3.13
N ALA A 11 -1.32 16.21 -3.13
CA ALA A 11 -0.30 16.73 -2.23
C ALA A 11 -0.68 16.50 -0.77
N GLU A 12 -1.97 16.61 -0.44
CA GLU A 12 -2.42 16.34 0.91
C GLU A 12 -2.19 14.87 1.29
N ILE A 13 -2.44 13.95 0.37
CA ILE A 13 -2.16 12.53 0.62
C ILE A 13 -0.66 12.33 0.88
N PHE A 14 0.18 12.94 0.06
CA PHE A 14 1.63 12.82 0.28
C PHE A 14 2.05 13.41 1.61
N ARG A 15 1.42 14.51 2.05
CA ARG A 15 1.71 15.07 3.35
C ARG A 15 1.42 14.05 4.45
N VAL A 16 0.28 13.39 4.35
CA VAL A 16 -0.10 12.37 5.34
C VAL A 16 0.87 11.20 5.29
N LEU A 17 1.30 10.82 4.09
CA LEU A 17 2.21 9.68 3.94
C LEU A 17 3.64 9.99 4.39
N SER A 18 3.98 11.26 4.61
CA SER A 18 5.34 11.62 4.96
C SER A 18 5.62 11.43 6.45
N SER A 19 5.18 10.33 7.00
CA SER A 19 5.38 9.98 8.41
C SER A 19 5.65 8.49 8.50
N ALA A 20 6.78 8.13 9.10
CA ALA A 20 7.13 6.73 9.25
C ALA A 20 6.08 5.97 10.04
N VAL A 21 5.54 6.59 11.09
CA VAL A 21 4.51 5.94 11.91
C VAL A 21 3.26 5.67 11.08
N ARG A 22 2.81 6.65 10.33
CA ARG A 22 1.59 6.47 9.53
C ARG A 22 1.81 5.44 8.42
N LEU A 23 3.00 5.42 7.82
CA LEU A 23 3.29 4.39 6.81
C LEU A 23 3.27 2.99 7.40
N ARG A 24 3.79 2.84 8.63
CA ARG A 24 3.75 1.53 9.29
C ARG A 24 2.32 1.09 9.56
N ILE A 25 1.48 2.01 10.01
CA ILE A 25 0.07 1.70 10.27
C ILE A 25 -0.63 1.29 8.97
N LEU A 26 -0.44 2.07 7.91
CA LEU A 26 -1.09 1.78 6.64
C LEU A 26 -0.64 0.45 6.06
N ALA A 27 0.65 0.15 6.14
CA ALA A 27 1.17 -1.13 5.66
C ALA A 27 0.56 -2.30 6.45
N PHE A 28 0.39 -2.11 7.75
CA PHE A 28 -0.22 -3.15 8.58
C PHE A 28 -1.69 -3.35 8.21
N LEU A 29 -2.42 -2.26 7.98
CA LEU A 29 -3.83 -2.33 7.59
C LEU A 29 -4.02 -2.86 6.19
N ALA A 30 -2.99 -2.81 5.35
CA ALA A 30 -3.08 -3.43 4.02
C ALA A 30 -3.25 -4.94 4.13
N GLY A 31 -2.86 -5.53 5.25
CA GLY A 31 -2.98 -6.96 5.46
C GLY A 31 -4.29 -7.41 6.10
N GLY A 32 -5.15 -6.49 6.51
CA GLY A 32 -6.41 -6.87 7.13
C GLY A 32 -7.00 -5.79 8.01
N GLU A 33 -8.03 -6.16 8.75
CA GLU A 33 -8.72 -5.25 9.66
C GLU A 33 -8.30 -5.56 11.09
N TRP A 34 -8.06 -4.52 11.88
CA TRP A 34 -7.54 -4.71 13.23
C TRP A 34 -8.15 -3.69 14.18
N THR A 35 -8.34 -4.09 15.43
CA THR A 35 -8.77 -3.16 16.47
C THR A 35 -7.58 -2.30 16.88
N VAL A 36 -7.88 -1.18 17.56
CA VAL A 36 -6.81 -0.30 18.02
C VAL A 36 -5.87 -1.02 18.98
N GLY A 37 -6.42 -1.91 19.83
CA GLY A 37 -5.58 -2.67 20.74
C GLY A 37 -4.63 -3.60 20.02
N GLU A 38 -5.10 -4.23 18.94
CA GLU A 38 -4.25 -5.09 18.14
C GLU A 38 -3.16 -4.32 17.42
N ILE A 39 -3.51 -3.14 16.91
CA ILE A 39 -2.53 -2.28 16.25
C ILE A 39 -1.46 -1.86 17.27
N GLU A 40 -1.92 -1.45 18.44
CA GLU A 40 -1.01 -1.04 19.51
C GLU A 40 -0.03 -2.16 19.85
N GLN A 41 -0.56 -3.35 20.04
CA GLN A 41 0.24 -4.47 20.46
C GLN A 41 1.21 -4.92 19.37
N ARG A 42 0.72 -5.02 18.13
CA ARG A 42 1.52 -5.52 17.02
C ARG A 42 2.58 -4.55 16.55
N LEU A 43 2.28 -3.27 16.56
CA LEU A 43 3.22 -2.26 16.07
C LEU A 43 4.04 -1.61 17.18
N GLY A 44 3.71 -1.89 18.43
CA GLY A 44 4.41 -1.28 19.56
C GLY A 44 4.18 0.22 19.68
N LEU A 45 3.03 0.69 19.17
CA LEU A 45 2.68 2.10 19.26
C LEU A 45 1.79 2.31 20.47
N LYS A 46 1.94 3.46 21.12
CA LYS A 46 1.25 3.70 22.36
C LYS A 46 0.23 4.83 22.25
N GLN A 47 -0.78 4.77 23.13
CA GLN A 47 -1.73 5.84 23.28
C GLN A 47 -1.10 6.98 24.07
N PRO A 48 -1.55 8.23 23.89
CA PRO A 48 -2.62 8.62 22.95
C PRO A 48 -2.14 8.86 21.53
N ALA A 49 -0.85 8.75 21.28
CA ALA A 49 -0.28 9.06 19.98
C ALA A 49 -0.90 8.20 18.87
N LEU A 50 -1.12 6.92 19.15
CA LEU A 50 -1.70 6.03 18.13
C LEU A 50 -3.09 6.50 17.71
N SER A 51 -3.94 6.88 18.69
CA SER A 51 -5.28 7.36 18.35
C SER A 51 -5.23 8.63 17.51
N GLN A 52 -4.26 9.50 17.78
CA GLN A 52 -4.10 10.72 16.98
C GLN A 52 -3.71 10.38 15.55
N GLN A 53 -2.82 9.42 15.36
CA GLN A 53 -2.42 9.01 14.03
C GLN A 53 -3.58 8.37 13.27
N LEU A 54 -4.34 7.53 13.94
CA LEU A 54 -5.50 6.89 13.31
C LEU A 54 -6.56 7.92 12.93
N ALA A 55 -6.77 8.94 13.77
CA ALA A 55 -7.71 10.01 13.46
C ALA A 55 -7.26 10.79 12.22
N GLU A 56 -5.98 11.09 12.13
CA GLU A 56 -5.43 11.78 10.97
C GLU A 56 -5.63 10.96 9.69
N LEU A 57 -5.37 9.66 9.76
CA LEU A 57 -5.54 8.77 8.61
C LEU A 57 -7.00 8.65 8.21
N ARG A 58 -7.91 8.63 9.17
CA ARG A 58 -9.33 8.60 8.84
C ARG A 58 -9.76 9.91 8.18
N GLN A 59 -9.27 11.02 8.69
CA GLN A 59 -9.61 12.32 8.14
C GLN A 59 -9.11 12.49 6.71
N SER A 60 -7.97 11.87 6.40
CA SER A 60 -7.42 11.94 5.05
C SER A 60 -8.15 11.04 4.05
N GLY A 61 -9.02 10.15 4.54
CA GLY A 61 -9.74 9.23 3.68
C GLY A 61 -8.97 7.95 3.36
N LEU A 62 -7.82 7.73 3.96
CA LEU A 62 -7.03 6.51 3.70
C LEU A 62 -7.45 5.35 4.59
N VAL A 63 -8.05 5.63 5.73
CA VAL A 63 -8.45 4.62 6.70
C VAL A 63 -9.93 4.81 7.03
N ALA A 64 -10.63 3.71 7.20
CA ALA A 64 -12.03 3.71 7.60
C ALA A 64 -12.17 2.77 8.79
N THR A 65 -13.32 2.84 9.45
CA THR A 65 -13.61 1.94 10.56
C THR A 65 -14.86 1.15 10.25
N ARG A 66 -14.94 -0.02 10.84
CA ARG A 66 -16.10 -0.89 10.76
C ARG A 66 -16.41 -1.39 12.15
N ARG A 67 -17.65 -1.23 12.58
CA ARG A 67 -18.06 -1.73 13.89
C ARG A 67 -18.61 -3.13 13.75
N HIS A 68 -18.15 -4.03 14.60
CA HIS A 68 -18.68 -5.37 14.67
C HIS A 68 -18.81 -5.74 16.14
N ALA A 69 -20.03 -6.02 16.59
CA ALA A 69 -20.34 -6.26 17.99
C ALA A 69 -19.87 -5.04 18.82
N LYS A 70 -19.02 -5.23 19.79
CA LYS A 70 -18.54 -4.13 20.62
C LYS A 70 -17.21 -3.58 20.18
N SER A 71 -16.68 -4.11 19.08
CA SER A 71 -15.34 -3.74 18.64
C SER A 71 -15.39 -2.86 17.40
N VAL A 72 -14.42 -1.95 17.31
CA VAL A 72 -14.24 -1.10 16.15
C VAL A 72 -12.96 -1.56 15.45
N TYR A 73 -13.09 -1.89 14.17
CA TYR A 73 -11.97 -2.36 13.37
C TYR A 73 -11.53 -1.26 12.43
N TYR A 74 -10.23 -1.06 12.32
CA TYR A 74 -9.64 -0.11 11.40
C TYR A 74 -9.17 -0.88 10.17
N LYS A 75 -9.36 -0.29 9.00
CA LYS A 75 -8.98 -0.90 7.74
C LYS A 75 -8.65 0.17 6.72
N LEU A 76 -8.00 -0.21 5.63
CA LEU A 76 -7.84 0.73 4.51
C LEU A 76 -9.23 1.08 3.99
N ALA A 77 -9.41 2.35 3.64
CA ALA A 77 -10.74 2.88 3.37
C ALA A 77 -11.38 2.26 2.13
N ASP A 78 -10.61 2.07 1.08
CA ASP A 78 -11.16 1.58 -0.18
C ASP A 78 -10.06 0.98 -1.03
N GLU A 79 -10.45 0.56 -2.23
CA GLU A 79 -9.52 -0.06 -3.17
C GLU A 79 -8.36 0.86 -3.54
N ARG A 80 -8.61 2.16 -3.64
CA ARG A 80 -7.55 3.09 -4.01
C ARG A 80 -6.48 3.18 -2.94
N ALA A 81 -6.88 3.15 -1.66
CA ALA A 81 -5.90 3.12 -0.59
C ALA A 81 -5.05 1.85 -0.66
N GLY A 82 -5.69 0.72 -0.96
CA GLY A 82 -4.96 -0.53 -1.15
C GLY A 82 -3.97 -0.48 -2.30
N LEU A 83 -4.41 0.08 -3.44
CA LEU A 83 -3.53 0.22 -4.59
C LEU A 83 -2.36 1.16 -4.30
N LEU A 84 -2.62 2.23 -3.57
CA LEU A 84 -1.54 3.15 -3.18
C LEU A 84 -0.48 2.43 -2.35
N MET A 85 -0.90 1.64 -1.37
CA MET A 85 0.05 0.92 -0.55
C MET A 85 0.79 -0.15 -1.35
N ALA A 86 0.10 -0.81 -2.27
CA ALA A 86 0.74 -1.78 -3.16
C ALA A 86 1.78 -1.10 -4.05
N ALA A 87 1.47 0.08 -4.56
CA ALA A 87 2.41 0.81 -5.40
C ALA A 87 3.67 1.21 -4.62
N LEU A 88 3.49 1.69 -3.40
CA LEU A 88 4.63 2.04 -2.56
C LEU A 88 5.49 0.81 -2.26
N ALA A 89 4.85 -0.32 -1.98
CA ALA A 89 5.57 -1.55 -1.73
C ALA A 89 6.35 -1.99 -2.98
N ALA A 90 5.76 -1.83 -4.16
CA ALA A 90 6.41 -2.20 -5.39
C ALA A 90 7.61 -1.30 -5.69
N ILE A 91 7.48 -0.01 -5.39
CA ILE A 91 8.56 0.95 -5.67
C ILE A 91 9.70 0.77 -4.69
N PHE A 92 9.39 0.62 -3.41
CA PHE A 92 10.41 0.59 -2.36
C PHE A 92 10.66 -0.81 -1.80
N GLY A 93 9.85 -1.80 -2.18
CA GLY A 93 9.97 -3.16 -1.68
C GLY A 93 10.86 -4.01 -2.55
N GLY A 94 10.40 -5.14 -2.98
CA GLY A 94 11.19 -6.06 -3.79
C GLY A 94 10.41 -6.61 -4.96
N GLY A 95 10.98 -7.59 -5.61
CA GLY A 95 10.43 -8.13 -6.85
C GLY A 95 9.01 -8.66 -6.73
N VAL A 96 8.71 -9.34 -5.62
CA VAL A 96 7.37 -9.91 -5.46
C VAL A 96 6.31 -8.81 -5.39
N ALA A 97 6.59 -7.75 -4.63
CA ALA A 97 5.64 -6.64 -4.54
C ALA A 97 5.50 -5.93 -5.89
N ARG A 98 6.60 -5.82 -6.62
CA ARG A 98 6.57 -5.19 -7.93
C ARG A 98 5.74 -6.00 -8.92
N GLN A 99 5.87 -7.32 -8.88
CA GLN A 99 5.08 -8.18 -9.74
C GLN A 99 3.59 -8.09 -9.40
N ALA A 100 3.26 -8.05 -8.12
CA ALA A 100 1.87 -7.91 -7.70
C ALA A 100 1.27 -6.61 -8.23
N LEU A 101 2.04 -5.53 -8.24
CA LEU A 101 1.57 -4.26 -8.78
C LEU A 101 1.37 -4.36 -10.28
N ALA A 102 2.31 -4.98 -10.98
CA ALA A 102 2.19 -5.16 -12.43
C ALA A 102 0.93 -5.95 -12.78
N ASP A 103 0.66 -7.00 -12.01
CA ASP A 103 -0.53 -7.80 -12.23
C ASP A 103 -1.81 -6.99 -11.99
N ALA A 104 -1.82 -6.20 -10.91
CA ALA A 104 -3.00 -5.42 -10.57
C ALA A 104 -3.35 -4.38 -11.63
N PHE A 105 -2.33 -3.85 -12.30
CA PHE A 105 -2.57 -2.79 -13.28
C PHE A 105 -2.39 -3.26 -14.72
N ASN A 106 -2.13 -4.55 -14.95
CA ASN A 106 -1.85 -5.07 -16.28
C ASN A 106 -0.70 -4.33 -16.95
N LEU A 107 0.30 -3.99 -16.20
CA LEU A 107 1.38 -3.19 -16.73
C LEU A 107 2.42 -3.98 -17.49
N SER A 108 2.43 -5.29 -17.29
CA SER A 108 3.48 -6.09 -17.89
C SER A 108 3.14 -6.57 -19.25
N THR A 109 1.92 -6.44 -19.69
CA THR A 109 1.46 -7.12 -20.82
C THR A 109 2.23 -6.97 -22.04
N PRO A 110 2.38 -5.84 -22.56
CA PRO A 110 2.94 -5.76 -23.89
C PRO A 110 4.37 -6.19 -23.91
N ALA A 111 5.03 -5.90 -22.89
CA ALA A 111 6.44 -6.10 -22.93
C ALA A 111 6.79 -7.52 -22.99
N GLN A 112 6.03 -8.31 -22.41
CA GLN A 112 6.41 -9.61 -22.35
C GLN A 112 6.08 -10.33 -23.45
N THR A 113 5.35 -9.86 -24.17
CA THR A 113 5.03 -10.69 -25.20
C THR A 113 6.19 -10.96 -25.94
N GLY A 114 6.84 -10.83 -25.98
CA GLY A 114 7.86 -11.13 -26.67
C GLY A 114 8.87 -11.87 -26.21
N ARG A 115 8.69 -11.91 -26.08
CA ARG A 115 9.33 -12.23 -25.82
C ARG A 115 9.79 -12.90 -25.63
N ARG A 116 10.19 -13.11 -25.31
CA ARG A 116 10.68 -13.44 -24.88
C ARG A 116 11.30 -14.00 -25.24
N THR A 117 11.75 -14.10 -25.41
CA THR A 117 12.35 -14.54 -25.51
C THR A 117 13.21 -14.52 -25.17
N GLY A 118 13.59 -14.38 -24.82
CA GLY A 118 14.43 -14.13 -24.45
C GLY A 118 14.83 -13.82 -23.90
N GLU A 119 14.85 -13.50 -23.49
CA GLU A 119 15.11 -12.82 -22.92
C GLU A 119 15.01 -12.69 -22.27
N ALA A 120 15.05 -12.72 -22.12
CA ALA A 120 15.09 -12.17 -21.39
C ALA A 120 15.18 -12.12 -20.76
N ALA A 121 15.39 -12.11 -20.60
CA ALA A 121 15.60 -11.56 -20.01
C ALA A 121 15.84 -11.26 -19.36
N VAL A 122 16.04 -11.18 -19.38
CA VAL A 122 16.22 -10.48 -18.74
C VAL A 122 15.99 -10.44 -18.04
N PHE A 123 16.35 -10.40 -18.17
CA PHE A 123 16.04 -10.15 -17.40
C PHE A 123 15.75 -11.03 -17.04
N ALA A 124 15.35 -11.62 -17.16
CA ALA A 124 15.12 -12.02 -16.74
C ALA A 124 15.15 -12.99 -16.39
N LYS A 125 15.23 -13.36 -16.15
CA LYS A 125 15.49 -13.83 -15.85
C LYS A 125 15.77 -14.26 -15.36
N ALA A 126 15.99 -14.72 -15.59
CA ALA A 126 16.41 -14.74 -15.24
C ALA A 126 16.28 -15.37 -14.75
N GLY A 127 16.11 -15.84 -14.82
CA GLY A 127 16.35 -15.95 -14.31
C GLY A 127 15.87 -16.81 -14.17
N HIS A 128 15.82 -16.97 -14.02
CA HIS A 128 15.54 -17.36 -13.93
C HIS A 128 15.56 -18.12 -13.94
N GLN A 129 15.82 -18.58 -13.80
CA GLN A 129 16.08 -18.80 -13.87
C GLN A 129 16.08 -19.28 -13.69
N LEU A 130 16.12 -19.87 -13.78
CA LEU A 130 16.31 -19.83 -13.61
C LEU A 130 16.19 -20.65 -13.61
N ARG A 131 16.22 -20.93 -13.74
CA ARG A 131 16.29 -21.18 -13.80
C ARG A 131 16.58 -21.58 -13.72
N GLN A 132 16.41 -22.07 -13.61
CA GLN A 132 16.74 -21.87 -13.56
C GLN A 132 16.79 -21.99 -13.40
#